data_93afa246c156cdc3161845b95510a864
#
_entry.id   93afa246c156cdc3161845b95510a864
#
_cell.length_a   1.000
_cell.length_b   1.000
_cell.length_c   1.000
_cell.angle_alpha   90.00
_cell.angle_beta   90.00
_cell.angle_gamma   90.00
#
_symmetry.space_group_name_H-M   'P 1'
#
loop_
_entity.id
_entity.type
_entity.pdbx_description
1 polymer ?
#
loop_
_entity_poly.entity_id
_entity_poly.type
_entity_poly.pdbx_seq_one_letter_code
_entity_poly.pdbx_strand_id
1 'polypeptide(L)'
;MSSYQPPSASGSPRFCNMGNFMRLPHAENAEGLDFAIVGIPFDTAASFRAGARFGPNGIRNISAMIKPNNVAMGVNIMDELKGADLGDVPVIPDYIHETYAAIENTLTGVLNEGAVPISLGGDHAITLGELRAIYKKHGKVALVH
;
A
#
# COMPACT_ATOMS: atom_id res chain seq x y z
N MET A 1 -22.74 3.87 8.06
CA MET A 1 -21.86 3.19 7.09
C MET A 1 -20.43 3.45 7.54
N SER A 2 -19.59 2.43 7.57
CA SER A 2 -18.19 2.60 7.91
C SER A 2 -17.54 3.59 6.92
N SER A 3 -16.78 4.57 7.42
CA SER A 3 -16.04 5.55 6.59
C SER A 3 -14.98 4.91 5.70
N TYR A 4 -14.72 3.61 5.88
CA TYR A 4 -13.70 2.82 5.20
C TYR A 4 -14.26 1.92 4.08
N GLN A 5 -15.51 2.09 3.69
CA GLN A 5 -16.10 1.35 2.57
C GLN A 5 -15.86 2.07 1.25
N PRO A 6 -15.48 1.36 0.17
CA PRO A 6 -15.42 1.97 -1.14
C PRO A 6 -16.83 2.42 -1.59
N PRO A 7 -16.94 3.49 -2.38
CA PRO A 7 -18.23 3.96 -2.85
C PRO A 7 -18.92 2.91 -3.71
N SER A 8 -20.26 2.80 -3.58
CA SER A 8 -21.07 1.89 -4.40
C SER A 8 -20.90 2.19 -5.89
N ALA A 9 -20.74 1.16 -6.71
CA ALA A 9 -20.62 1.31 -8.15
C ALA A 9 -21.93 1.81 -8.83
N SER A 10 -23.08 1.70 -8.15
CA SER A 10 -24.35 2.27 -8.62
C SER A 10 -24.43 3.79 -8.37
N GLY A 11 -23.78 4.30 -7.31
CA GLY A 11 -23.73 5.73 -7.01
C GLY A 11 -22.51 6.44 -7.60
N SER A 12 -21.43 5.72 -7.83
CA SER A 12 -20.18 6.27 -8.39
C SER A 12 -19.54 5.22 -9.31
N PRO A 13 -19.59 5.41 -10.64
CA PRO A 13 -18.96 4.49 -11.58
C PRO A 13 -17.48 4.23 -11.25
N ARG A 14 -16.99 3.04 -11.56
CA ARG A 14 -15.64 2.60 -11.16
C ARG A 14 -14.50 3.41 -11.76
N PHE A 15 -14.72 4.05 -12.90
CA PHE A 15 -13.77 4.99 -13.51
C PHE A 15 -13.75 6.38 -12.84
N CYS A 16 -14.73 6.65 -11.98
CA CYS A 16 -14.80 7.87 -11.17
C CYS A 16 -14.18 7.59 -9.79
N ASN A 17 -12.88 7.76 -9.63
CA ASN A 17 -12.22 7.62 -8.35
C ASN A 17 -11.02 8.57 -8.23
N MET A 18 -10.46 8.66 -7.04
CA MET A 18 -9.26 9.45 -6.76
C MET A 18 -7.95 8.70 -7.07
N GLY A 19 -8.01 7.54 -7.73
CA GLY A 19 -6.85 6.72 -8.03
C GLY A 19 -6.35 5.85 -6.87
N ASN A 20 -7.14 5.67 -5.82
CA ASN A 20 -6.77 4.83 -4.68
C ASN A 20 -6.98 3.34 -4.97
N PHE A 21 -6.20 2.50 -4.30
CA PHE A 21 -6.31 1.04 -4.42
C PHE A 21 -7.73 0.57 -4.05
N MET A 22 -8.36 -0.23 -4.92
CA MET A 22 -9.73 -0.74 -4.77
C MET A 22 -10.79 0.34 -4.45
N ARG A 23 -10.49 1.59 -4.76
CA ARG A 23 -11.34 2.75 -4.40
C ARG A 23 -11.50 2.93 -2.88
N LEU A 24 -10.56 2.43 -2.10
CA LEU A 24 -10.50 2.69 -0.66
C LEU A 24 -10.41 4.19 -0.36
N PRO A 25 -10.85 4.65 0.80
CA PRO A 25 -10.63 6.02 1.20
C PRO A 25 -9.13 6.33 1.28
N HIS A 26 -8.77 7.58 1.04
CA HIS A 26 -7.45 8.06 1.39
C HIS A 26 -7.39 8.39 2.88
N ALA A 27 -6.26 8.08 3.52
CA ALA A 27 -5.98 8.46 4.90
C ALA A 27 -4.56 9.00 5.03
N GLU A 28 -4.36 9.95 5.93
CA GLU A 28 -3.03 10.54 6.20
C GLU A 28 -2.17 9.68 7.13
N ASN A 29 -2.80 8.80 7.91
CA ASN A 29 -2.15 7.89 8.84
C ASN A 29 -2.95 6.58 8.96
N ALA A 30 -2.45 5.62 9.73
CA ALA A 30 -3.06 4.31 9.89
C ALA A 30 -3.88 4.14 11.18
N GLU A 31 -4.25 5.23 11.85
CA GLU A 31 -5.01 5.18 13.10
C GLU A 31 -6.35 4.45 12.91
N GLY A 32 -6.57 3.40 13.69
CA GLY A 32 -7.79 2.60 13.68
C GLY A 32 -7.99 1.75 12.43
N LEU A 33 -6.96 1.58 11.59
CA LEU A 33 -6.96 0.68 10.44
C LEU A 33 -6.46 -0.71 10.83
N ASP A 34 -6.99 -1.73 10.15
CA ASP A 34 -6.45 -3.10 10.20
C ASP A 34 -5.32 -3.28 9.17
N PHE A 35 -5.42 -2.61 8.01
CA PHE A 35 -4.38 -2.61 6.99
C PHE A 35 -4.28 -1.24 6.27
N ALA A 36 -3.10 -0.96 5.75
CA ALA A 36 -2.82 0.26 4.99
C ALA A 36 -2.11 -0.05 3.68
N ILE A 37 -2.61 0.48 2.58
CA ILE A 37 -1.95 0.42 1.28
C ILE A 37 -0.95 1.55 1.19
N VAL A 38 0.29 1.23 0.84
CA VAL A 38 1.38 2.20 0.70
C VAL A 38 2.10 1.98 -0.62
N GLY A 39 2.15 2.96 -1.49
CA GLY A 39 2.94 2.89 -2.72
C GLY A 39 4.41 3.22 -2.47
N ILE A 40 5.32 2.53 -3.16
CA ILE A 40 6.77 2.79 -3.10
C ILE A 40 7.30 2.89 -4.53
N PRO A 41 7.13 4.06 -5.19
CA PRO A 41 7.42 4.25 -6.61
C PRO A 41 8.92 4.45 -6.88
N PHE A 42 9.75 3.46 -6.55
CA PHE A 42 11.20 3.50 -6.70
C PHE A 42 11.70 2.42 -7.66
N ASP A 43 12.60 2.77 -8.57
CA ASP A 43 13.20 1.82 -9.53
C ASP A 43 14.63 2.22 -9.98
N THR A 44 15.27 3.08 -9.21
CA THR A 44 16.65 3.55 -9.54
C THR A 44 17.67 2.40 -9.46
N ALA A 45 17.37 1.31 -8.76
CA ALA A 45 18.21 0.12 -8.68
C ALA A 45 17.99 -0.87 -9.84
N ALA A 46 17.10 -0.58 -10.80
CA ALA A 46 16.83 -1.45 -11.93
C ALA A 46 18.02 -1.48 -12.90
N SER A 47 18.58 -2.68 -13.14
CA SER A 47 19.78 -2.86 -13.97
C SER A 47 19.52 -2.90 -15.49
N PHE A 48 18.26 -3.12 -15.90
CA PHE A 48 17.92 -3.30 -17.33
C PHE A 48 16.94 -2.23 -17.86
N ARG A 49 15.76 -2.11 -17.28
CA ARG A 49 14.74 -1.14 -17.71
C ARG A 49 14.11 -0.48 -16.50
N ALA A 50 14.12 0.84 -16.47
CA ALA A 50 13.30 1.61 -15.53
C ALA A 50 11.82 1.54 -15.94
N GLY A 51 10.93 1.80 -15.00
CA GLY A 51 9.47 1.78 -15.20
C GLY A 51 8.71 1.19 -14.02
N ALA A 52 9.36 0.42 -13.15
CA ALA A 52 8.73 -0.14 -11.95
C ALA A 52 8.20 0.96 -11.00
N ARG A 53 8.75 2.19 -11.05
CA ARG A 53 8.22 3.36 -10.33
C ARG A 53 6.76 3.69 -10.66
N PHE A 54 6.25 3.25 -11.80
CA PHE A 54 4.84 3.42 -12.19
C PHE A 54 3.95 2.27 -11.72
N GLY A 55 4.54 1.25 -11.08
CA GLY A 55 3.84 0.07 -10.57
C GLY A 55 2.71 0.41 -9.61
N PRO A 56 2.94 1.21 -8.55
CA PRO A 56 1.88 1.57 -7.61
C PRO A 56 0.67 2.20 -8.28
N ASN A 57 0.89 3.16 -9.19
CA ASN A 57 -0.19 3.80 -9.93
C ASN A 57 -0.90 2.83 -10.88
N GLY A 58 -0.16 1.98 -11.60
CA GLY A 58 -0.73 0.97 -12.48
C GLY A 58 -1.61 -0.03 -11.73
N ILE A 59 -1.15 -0.50 -10.56
CA ILE A 59 -1.91 -1.40 -9.68
C ILE A 59 -3.16 -0.73 -9.14
N ARG A 60 -3.08 0.52 -8.67
CA ARG A 60 -4.26 1.28 -8.22
C ARG A 60 -5.29 1.43 -9.32
N ASN A 61 -4.88 1.78 -10.53
CA ASN A 61 -5.78 1.96 -11.65
C ASN A 61 -6.59 0.69 -11.95
N ILE A 62 -5.92 -0.46 -12.08
CA ILE A 62 -6.62 -1.72 -12.39
C ILE A 62 -7.43 -2.24 -11.19
N SER A 63 -6.99 -1.94 -9.97
CA SER A 63 -7.67 -2.36 -8.74
C SER A 63 -9.07 -1.77 -8.59
N ALA A 64 -9.38 -0.67 -9.26
CA ALA A 64 -10.73 -0.11 -9.28
C ALA A 64 -11.79 -1.10 -9.80
N MET A 65 -11.39 -2.12 -10.56
CA MET A 65 -12.26 -3.19 -11.05
C MET A 65 -12.47 -4.32 -10.06
N ILE A 66 -11.65 -4.42 -9.01
CA ILE A 66 -11.74 -5.48 -8.01
C ILE A 66 -13.00 -5.28 -7.16
N LYS A 67 -13.71 -6.39 -6.89
CA LYS A 67 -14.82 -6.41 -5.94
C LYS A 67 -14.29 -6.88 -4.58
N PRO A 68 -14.69 -6.25 -3.48
CA PRO A 68 -14.27 -6.67 -2.14
C PRO A 68 -14.90 -8.00 -1.69
N ASN A 69 -15.92 -8.47 -2.40
CA ASN A 69 -16.62 -9.70 -2.07
C ASN A 69 -15.92 -10.91 -2.72
N ASN A 70 -15.44 -11.83 -1.89
CA ASN A 70 -14.94 -13.14 -2.30
C ASN A 70 -16.09 -14.15 -2.22
N VAL A 71 -16.69 -14.48 -3.38
CA VAL A 71 -17.85 -15.36 -3.49
C VAL A 71 -17.53 -16.78 -3.00
N ALA A 72 -16.32 -17.29 -3.27
CA ALA A 72 -15.93 -18.64 -2.88
C ALA A 72 -15.81 -18.82 -1.36
N MET A 73 -15.42 -17.77 -0.66
CA MET A 73 -15.29 -17.75 0.80
C MET A 73 -16.55 -17.21 1.51
N GLY A 74 -17.48 -16.61 0.76
CA GLY A 74 -18.64 -15.95 1.33
C GLY A 74 -18.32 -14.70 2.18
N VAL A 75 -17.18 -14.07 1.94
CA VAL A 75 -16.67 -12.95 2.75
C VAL A 75 -16.58 -11.69 1.91
N ASN A 76 -17.05 -10.58 2.45
CA ASN A 76 -16.75 -9.25 1.98
C ASN A 76 -15.64 -8.65 2.88
N ILE A 77 -14.45 -8.48 2.34
CA ILE A 77 -13.28 -7.99 3.09
C ILE A 77 -13.56 -6.68 3.84
N MET A 78 -14.36 -5.79 3.24
CA MET A 78 -14.63 -4.47 3.84
C MET A 78 -15.66 -4.52 4.98
N ASP A 79 -16.35 -5.62 5.16
CA ASP A 79 -17.23 -5.82 6.32
C ASP A 79 -16.42 -6.33 7.53
N GLU A 80 -15.29 -6.98 7.27
CA GLU A 80 -14.43 -7.59 8.29
C GLU A 80 -13.23 -6.70 8.67
N LEU A 81 -12.65 -5.95 7.70
CA LEU A 81 -11.43 -5.20 7.88
C LEU A 81 -11.59 -3.74 7.46
N LYS A 82 -10.96 -2.86 8.21
CA LYS A 82 -10.85 -1.43 7.91
C LYS A 82 -9.54 -1.17 7.17
N GLY A 83 -9.62 -0.76 5.92
CA GLY A 83 -8.44 -0.45 5.11
C GLY A 83 -8.52 0.93 4.48
N ALA A 84 -7.37 1.55 4.27
CA ALA A 84 -7.23 2.80 3.54
C ALA A 84 -5.96 2.81 2.68
N ASP A 85 -5.93 3.70 1.71
CA ASP A 85 -4.74 3.98 0.90
C ASP A 85 -4.06 5.25 1.43
N LEU A 86 -2.82 5.13 1.87
CA LEU A 86 -2.05 6.23 2.42
C LEU A 86 -1.26 7.00 1.35
N GLY A 87 -1.42 6.63 0.08
CA GLY A 87 -0.63 7.22 -1.00
C GLY A 87 0.76 6.61 -1.10
N ASP A 88 1.71 7.42 -1.53
CA ASP A 88 3.07 6.97 -1.83
C ASP A 88 4.09 7.47 -0.81
N VAL A 89 5.09 6.63 -0.54
CA VAL A 89 6.31 7.05 0.17
C VAL A 89 7.00 8.15 -0.64
N PRO A 90 7.47 9.24 -0.02
CA PRO A 90 8.22 10.28 -0.69
C PRO A 90 9.65 9.79 -1.03
N VAL A 91 9.76 8.93 -2.03
CA VAL A 91 11.04 8.40 -2.51
C VAL A 91 11.88 9.50 -3.16
N ILE A 92 13.20 9.37 -3.05
CA ILE A 92 14.13 10.33 -3.64
C ILE A 92 14.89 9.60 -4.77
N PRO A 93 14.58 9.90 -6.04
CA PRO A 93 15.29 9.29 -7.18
C PRO A 93 16.79 9.45 -7.03
N ASP A 94 17.54 8.43 -7.41
CA ASP A 94 19.01 8.34 -7.33
C ASP A 94 19.62 8.29 -5.93
N TYR A 95 18.83 8.51 -4.87
CA TYR A 95 19.30 8.50 -3.48
C TYR A 95 18.67 7.33 -2.72
N ILE A 96 19.28 6.15 -2.84
CA ILE A 96 18.74 4.89 -2.30
C ILE A 96 18.70 4.88 -0.76
N HIS A 97 19.68 5.46 -0.10
CA HIS A 97 19.74 5.46 1.36
C HIS A 97 18.66 6.34 1.98
N GLU A 98 18.42 7.49 1.39
CA GLU A 98 17.37 8.42 1.78
C GLU A 98 15.99 7.81 1.50
N THR A 99 15.85 7.11 0.37
CA THR A 99 14.64 6.36 0.04
C THR A 99 14.39 5.24 1.05
N TYR A 100 15.41 4.49 1.46
CA TYR A 100 15.25 3.48 2.53
C TYR A 100 14.80 4.10 3.85
N ALA A 101 15.35 5.26 4.22
CA ALA A 101 14.92 5.96 5.42
C ALA A 101 13.46 6.43 5.32
N ALA A 102 13.03 6.93 4.16
CA ALA A 102 11.64 7.32 3.93
C ALA A 102 10.69 6.13 4.02
N ILE A 103 11.03 4.97 3.41
CA ILE A 103 10.26 3.73 3.51
C ILE A 103 10.17 3.29 4.97
N GLU A 104 11.31 3.19 5.66
CA GLU A 104 11.35 2.78 7.07
C GLU A 104 10.49 3.67 7.95
N ASN A 105 10.57 4.98 7.78
CA ASN A 105 9.78 5.93 8.57
C ASN A 105 8.27 5.79 8.31
N THR A 106 7.86 5.73 7.04
CA THR A 106 6.45 5.58 6.67
C THR A 106 5.87 4.28 7.23
N LEU A 107 6.54 3.15 7.00
CA LEU A 107 6.04 1.85 7.46
C LEU A 107 6.13 1.69 8.97
N THR A 108 7.12 2.30 9.63
CA THR A 108 7.16 2.34 11.11
C THR A 108 5.94 3.06 11.67
N GLY A 109 5.49 4.16 11.02
CA GLY A 109 4.25 4.84 11.38
C GLY A 109 3.04 3.90 11.31
N VAL A 110 2.86 3.20 10.18
CA VAL A 110 1.78 2.24 9.99
C VAL A 110 1.81 1.12 11.05
N LEU A 111 2.97 0.53 11.25
CA LEU A 111 3.15 -0.56 12.23
C LEU A 111 2.91 -0.11 13.68
N ASN A 112 3.23 1.14 14.02
CA ASN A 112 3.02 1.66 15.37
C ASN A 112 1.53 1.83 15.70
N GLU A 113 0.71 2.15 14.72
CA GLU A 113 -0.75 2.19 14.86
C GLU A 113 -1.40 0.79 14.89
N GLY A 114 -0.61 -0.26 14.70
CA GLY A 114 -1.07 -1.65 14.73
C GLY A 114 -1.62 -2.17 13.40
N ALA A 115 -1.62 -1.35 12.35
CA ALA A 115 -2.07 -1.76 11.02
C ALA A 115 -1.02 -2.60 10.29
N VAL A 116 -1.47 -3.49 9.40
CA VAL A 116 -0.61 -4.26 8.51
C VAL A 116 -0.32 -3.45 7.25
N PRO A 117 0.93 -3.08 6.94
CA PRO A 117 1.26 -2.43 5.69
C PRO A 117 1.20 -3.42 4.51
N ILE A 118 0.58 -2.99 3.42
CA ILE A 118 0.58 -3.69 2.13
C ILE A 118 1.22 -2.75 1.12
N SER A 119 2.46 -3.05 0.76
CA SER A 119 3.24 -2.19 -0.12
C SER A 119 2.99 -2.50 -1.59
N LEU A 120 2.84 -1.46 -2.38
CA LEU A 120 2.79 -1.53 -3.84
C LEU A 120 4.14 -1.03 -4.39
N GLY A 121 4.99 -1.93 -4.81
CA GLY A 121 6.31 -1.57 -5.31
C GLY A 121 6.32 -1.22 -6.79
N GLY A 122 7.34 -0.80 -7.14
CA GLY A 122 8.71 -0.45 -7.34
C GLY A 122 9.56 -1.68 -7.69
N ASP A 123 10.84 -1.46 -7.70
CA ASP A 123 11.81 -2.53 -7.87
C ASP A 123 12.06 -3.27 -6.54
N HIS A 124 12.83 -4.36 -6.61
CA HIS A 124 13.08 -5.21 -5.44
C HIS A 124 13.95 -4.56 -4.35
N ALA A 125 14.65 -3.47 -4.65
CA ALA A 125 15.48 -2.78 -3.66
C ALA A 125 14.67 -2.21 -2.48
N ILE A 126 13.38 -1.90 -2.70
CA ILE A 126 12.50 -1.37 -1.64
C ILE A 126 12.40 -2.29 -0.43
N THR A 127 12.54 -3.60 -0.63
CA THR A 127 12.39 -4.63 0.42
C THR A 127 13.31 -4.39 1.62
N LEU A 128 14.51 -3.83 1.42
CA LEU A 128 15.40 -3.54 2.55
C LEU A 128 14.82 -2.48 3.50
N GLY A 129 14.21 -1.41 2.95
CA GLY A 129 13.56 -0.39 3.76
C GLY A 129 12.37 -0.94 4.54
N GLU A 130 11.58 -1.82 3.90
CA GLU A 130 10.45 -2.50 4.53
C GLU A 130 10.91 -3.41 5.67
N LEU A 131 11.91 -4.26 5.43
CA LEU A 131 12.45 -5.17 6.45
C LEU A 131 13.05 -4.41 7.64
N ARG A 132 13.64 -3.23 7.44
CA ARG A 132 14.12 -2.39 8.54
C ARG A 132 12.99 -1.93 9.45
N ALA A 133 11.87 -1.47 8.88
CA ALA A 133 10.69 -1.10 9.65
C ALA A 133 10.11 -2.28 10.45
N ILE A 134 9.97 -3.44 9.79
CA ILE A 134 9.46 -4.66 10.40
C ILE A 134 10.38 -5.14 11.53
N TYR A 135 11.70 -5.16 11.29
CA TYR A 135 12.68 -5.53 12.31
C TYR A 135 12.64 -4.61 13.53
N LYS A 136 12.50 -3.30 13.29
CA LYS A 136 12.41 -2.30 14.36
C LYS A 136 11.20 -2.53 15.27
N LYS A 137 10.08 -2.97 14.70
CA LYS A 137 8.83 -3.24 15.42
C LYS A 137 8.80 -4.61 16.10
N HIS A 138 9.25 -5.65 15.41
CA HIS A 138 9.04 -7.05 15.80
C HIS A 138 10.32 -7.80 16.13
N GLY A 139 11.50 -7.21 15.89
CA GLY A 139 12.78 -7.91 16.02
C GLY A 139 13.01 -8.90 14.86
N LYS A 140 13.60 -10.05 15.16
CA LYS A 140 13.91 -11.07 14.13
C LYS A 140 12.63 -11.69 13.58
N VAL A 141 12.51 -11.69 12.26
CA VAL A 141 11.38 -12.27 11.51
C VAL A 141 11.89 -13.26 10.47
N ALA A 142 11.03 -14.18 10.06
CA ALA A 142 11.26 -15.01 8.88
C ALA A 142 10.74 -14.28 7.64
N LEU A 143 11.51 -14.31 6.57
CA LEU A 143 11.11 -13.80 5.26
C LEU A 143 10.78 -14.99 4.36
N VAL A 144 9.59 -14.96 3.77
CA VAL A 144 9.20 -15.88 2.70
C VAL A 144 9.25 -15.10 1.39
N HIS A 145 10.03 -15.63 0.46
CA HIS A 145 10.27 -14.98 -0.85
C HIS A 145 10.02 -15.96 -1.99
#